data_0fe88b391f5785d8d33616acd136c121
#
_entry.id   0fe88b391f5785d8d33616acd136c121
#
_cell.length_a   1.000
_cell.length_b   1.000
_cell.length_c   1.000
_cell.angle_alpha   90.00
_cell.angle_beta   90.00
_cell.angle_gamma   90.00
#
_symmetry.space_group_name_H-M   'P 1'
#
loop_
_entity.id
_entity.type
_entity.pdbx_description
1 polymer ?
#
loop_
_entity_poly.entity_id
_entity_poly.type
_entity_poly.pdbx_seq_one_letter_code
_entity_poly.pdbx_strand_id
1 'polypeptide(L)'
;MTDFARDVPSDGSRLANAVAPNRRPRSSMSPTMIFDKDGNLLMVTGSPGGNSIPAYVNKTIIGIFDWGLNAQESVDFPNIIARGQTVKVEMLTDKGKAIAKDLKDRGYIVKQTTGEHSGIHLIVVTEKWTGWCRRQKA
;
A
#
# COMPACT_ATOMS: atom_id res chain seq x y z
N MET A 1 9.34 -1.90 -5.15
CA MET A 1 10.05 -2.28 -6.40
C MET A 1 10.86 -1.09 -6.86
N THR A 2 12.08 -1.32 -7.25
CA THR A 2 13.01 -0.31 -7.75
C THR A 2 13.38 -0.71 -9.17
N ASP A 3 13.04 0.10 -10.17
CA ASP A 3 13.34 -0.20 -11.58
C ASP A 3 13.52 1.05 -12.45
N PHE A 4 14.03 0.82 -13.66
CA PHE A 4 14.05 1.81 -14.73
C PHE A 4 12.86 1.61 -15.66
N ALA A 5 12.52 2.63 -16.44
CA ALA A 5 11.57 2.49 -17.52
C ALA A 5 12.12 1.51 -18.58
N ARG A 6 11.28 0.57 -18.98
CA ARG A 6 11.64 -0.49 -19.95
C ARG A 6 11.23 -0.16 -21.36
N ASP A 7 10.21 0.67 -21.50
CA ASP A 7 9.65 1.00 -22.82
C ASP A 7 10.31 2.27 -23.36
N VAL A 8 10.60 2.26 -24.64
CA VAL A 8 11.04 3.44 -25.38
C VAL A 8 9.80 4.04 -26.03
N PRO A 9 9.53 5.35 -25.86
CA PRO A 9 8.44 6.00 -26.55
C PRO A 9 8.53 5.83 -28.08
N SER A 10 7.39 5.67 -28.75
CA SER A 10 7.33 5.48 -30.20
C SER A 10 7.86 6.67 -31.01
N ASP A 11 7.94 7.84 -30.38
CA ASP A 11 8.49 9.08 -30.96
C ASP A 11 10.03 9.19 -30.81
N GLY A 12 10.69 8.17 -30.25
CA GLY A 12 12.12 8.16 -30.01
C GLY A 12 12.59 9.07 -28.88
N SER A 13 11.70 9.71 -28.13
CA SER A 13 12.06 10.55 -26.99
C SER A 13 12.67 9.71 -25.86
N ARG A 14 13.54 10.33 -25.06
CA ARG A 14 14.09 9.66 -23.88
C ARG A 14 13.12 9.79 -22.70
N LEU A 15 12.72 8.66 -22.15
CA LEU A 15 12.01 8.66 -20.88
C LEU A 15 12.88 9.23 -19.76
N ALA A 16 12.30 10.04 -18.89
CA ALA A 16 13.01 10.65 -17.76
C ALA A 16 13.67 9.60 -16.85
N ASN A 17 13.08 8.41 -16.76
CA ASN A 17 13.58 7.28 -15.97
C ASN A 17 14.25 6.18 -16.82
N ALA A 18 14.74 6.50 -18.01
CA ALA A 18 15.51 5.55 -18.82
C ALA A 18 16.88 5.22 -18.19
N VAL A 19 17.36 4.01 -18.44
CA VAL A 19 18.70 3.60 -18.04
C VAL A 19 19.75 4.51 -18.67
N ALA A 20 20.58 5.11 -17.85
CA ALA A 20 21.72 5.91 -18.29
C ALA A 20 22.80 5.99 -17.19
N PRO A 21 24.05 6.28 -17.53
CA PRO A 21 25.11 6.51 -16.55
C PRO A 21 24.70 7.61 -15.53
N ASN A 22 25.05 7.43 -14.28
CA ASN A 22 24.81 8.36 -13.16
C ASN A 22 23.30 8.63 -12.89
N ARG A 23 22.40 7.75 -13.33
CA ARG A 23 20.97 7.84 -13.01
C ARG A 23 20.55 6.80 -11.98
N ARG A 24 19.65 7.20 -11.10
CA ARG A 24 19.05 6.28 -10.12
C ARG A 24 17.75 5.71 -10.68
N PRO A 25 17.46 4.42 -10.43
CA PRO A 25 16.14 3.88 -10.70
C PRO A 25 15.09 4.56 -9.80
N ARG A 26 13.85 4.62 -10.25
CA ARG A 26 12.75 4.99 -9.35
C ARG A 26 12.55 3.89 -8.32
N SER A 27 12.09 4.27 -7.13
CA SER A 27 11.69 3.32 -6.09
C SER A 27 10.29 3.66 -5.58
N SER A 28 9.48 2.63 -5.35
CA SER A 28 8.20 2.71 -4.61
C SER A 28 8.33 2.08 -3.22
N MET A 29 9.51 1.67 -2.80
CA MET A 29 9.75 1.18 -1.45
C MET A 29 9.42 2.27 -0.44
N SER A 30 8.60 1.91 0.56
CA SER A 30 8.09 2.84 1.57
C SER A 30 8.18 2.21 2.97
N PRO A 31 9.39 1.83 3.43
CA PRO A 31 9.56 1.46 4.82
C PRO A 31 9.26 2.68 5.68
N THR A 32 8.41 2.52 6.70
CA THR A 32 7.90 3.64 7.48
C THR A 32 8.06 3.39 8.97
N MET A 33 8.56 4.40 9.68
CA MET A 33 8.56 4.47 11.14
C MET A 33 7.77 5.69 11.56
N ILE A 34 6.92 5.54 12.55
CA ILE A 34 6.11 6.63 13.11
C ILE A 34 6.50 6.83 14.56
N PHE A 35 6.71 8.07 14.92
CA PHE A 35 7.09 8.49 16.26
C PHE A 35 6.04 9.45 16.80
N ASP A 36 5.90 9.50 18.13
CA ASP A 36 5.11 10.53 18.78
C ASP A 36 5.87 11.87 18.84
N LYS A 37 5.20 12.89 19.41
CA LYS A 37 5.79 14.24 19.58
C LYS A 37 7.02 14.28 20.48
N ASP A 38 7.20 13.27 21.31
CA ASP A 38 8.30 13.15 22.28
C ASP A 38 9.45 12.29 21.74
N GLY A 39 9.31 11.79 20.50
CA GLY A 39 10.32 10.99 19.80
C GLY A 39 10.26 9.48 20.12
N ASN A 40 9.21 9.00 20.80
CA ASN A 40 9.04 7.58 21.06
C ASN A 40 8.47 6.87 19.82
N LEU A 41 8.99 5.71 19.50
CA LEU A 41 8.53 4.89 18.39
C LEU A 41 7.13 4.35 18.68
N LEU A 42 6.17 4.65 17.78
CA LEU A 42 4.79 4.16 17.87
C LEU A 42 4.54 2.97 16.93
N MET A 43 5.12 2.99 15.73
CA MET A 43 4.81 2.00 14.72
C MET A 43 5.96 1.85 13.72
N VAL A 44 6.16 0.61 13.26
CA VAL A 44 7.00 0.29 12.11
C VAL A 44 6.19 -0.51 11.12
N THR A 45 6.22 -0.15 9.84
CA THR A 45 5.50 -0.88 8.79
C THR A 45 6.23 -0.87 7.46
N GLY A 46 5.92 -1.85 6.65
CA GLY A 46 6.41 -2.00 5.30
C GLY A 46 5.70 -3.11 4.57
N SER A 47 5.80 -3.11 3.24
CA SER A 47 5.19 -4.13 2.40
C SER A 47 6.00 -4.36 1.12
N PRO A 48 6.08 -5.58 0.58
CA PRO A 48 6.30 -5.80 -0.84
C PRO A 48 5.04 -5.41 -1.62
N GLY A 49 5.10 -5.36 -2.95
CA GLY A 49 3.91 -5.11 -3.78
C GLY A 49 4.13 -4.12 -4.94
N GLY A 50 5.38 -3.93 -5.34
CA GLY A 50 5.72 -3.10 -6.51
C GLY A 50 5.21 -1.67 -6.37
N ASN A 51 4.52 -1.19 -7.38
CA ASN A 51 4.00 0.18 -7.40
C ASN A 51 2.87 0.44 -6.39
N SER A 52 2.29 -0.60 -5.81
CA SER A 52 1.18 -0.50 -4.86
C SER A 52 1.63 -0.36 -3.41
N ILE A 53 2.93 -0.49 -3.14
CA ILE A 53 3.51 -0.40 -1.78
C ILE A 53 3.05 0.86 -1.02
N PRO A 54 3.10 2.09 -1.60
CA PRO A 54 2.66 3.27 -0.87
C PRO A 54 1.19 3.21 -0.45
N ALA A 55 0.32 2.63 -1.28
CA ALA A 55 -1.10 2.50 -0.96
C ALA A 55 -1.34 1.50 0.19
N TYR A 56 -0.59 0.40 0.23
CA TYR A 56 -0.68 -0.58 1.32
C TYR A 56 -0.23 0.01 2.65
N VAL A 57 0.93 0.67 2.65
CA VAL A 57 1.47 1.32 3.85
C VAL A 57 0.52 2.41 4.34
N ASN A 58 0.05 3.28 3.43
CA ASN A 58 -0.89 4.36 3.77
C ASN A 58 -2.20 3.82 4.37
N LYS A 59 -2.81 2.79 3.76
CA LYS A 59 -4.01 2.14 4.30
C LYS A 59 -3.79 1.66 5.73
N THR A 60 -2.63 1.07 6.01
CA THR A 60 -2.31 0.53 7.32
C THR A 60 -2.15 1.63 8.36
N ILE A 61 -1.51 2.74 8.00
CA ILE A 61 -1.35 3.90 8.88
C ILE A 61 -2.73 4.49 9.22
N ILE A 62 -3.55 4.78 8.21
CA ILE A 62 -4.91 5.29 8.39
C ILE A 62 -5.76 4.32 9.21
N GLY A 63 -5.64 3.02 8.96
CA GLY A 63 -6.34 1.99 9.73
C GLY A 63 -6.10 2.08 11.23
N ILE A 64 -4.85 2.28 11.63
CA ILE A 64 -4.47 2.39 13.05
C ILE A 64 -4.88 3.75 13.63
N PHE A 65 -4.48 4.86 13.01
CA PHE A 65 -4.55 6.17 13.64
C PHE A 65 -5.87 6.90 13.43
N ASP A 66 -6.55 6.68 12.29
CA ASP A 66 -7.80 7.36 11.98
C ASP A 66 -9.04 6.48 12.20
N TRP A 67 -8.95 5.18 11.89
CA TRP A 67 -10.09 4.28 12.02
C TRP A 67 -10.10 3.49 13.33
N GLY A 68 -9.05 3.58 14.16
CA GLY A 68 -8.95 2.92 15.45
C GLY A 68 -8.89 1.38 15.36
N LEU A 69 -8.46 0.84 14.24
CA LEU A 69 -8.29 -0.60 14.06
C LEU A 69 -7.08 -1.07 14.86
N ASN A 70 -7.14 -2.30 15.37
CA ASN A 70 -5.95 -2.93 15.91
C ASN A 70 -4.97 -3.34 14.77
N ALA A 71 -3.77 -3.76 15.15
CA ALA A 71 -2.70 -4.09 14.21
C ALA A 71 -3.15 -5.16 13.18
N GLN A 72 -3.78 -6.25 13.64
CA GLN A 72 -4.22 -7.33 12.76
C GLN A 72 -5.37 -6.88 11.84
N GLU A 73 -6.37 -6.20 12.40
CA GLU A 73 -7.50 -5.67 11.62
C GLU A 73 -7.04 -4.72 10.53
N SER A 74 -6.04 -3.87 10.81
CA SER A 74 -5.47 -2.94 9.84
C SER A 74 -4.74 -3.66 8.72
N VAL A 75 -4.01 -4.74 9.03
CA VAL A 75 -3.33 -5.57 8.03
C VAL A 75 -4.33 -6.30 7.14
N ASP A 76 -5.37 -6.88 7.74
CA ASP A 76 -6.38 -7.70 7.05
C ASP A 76 -7.44 -6.86 6.31
N PHE A 77 -7.48 -5.55 6.56
CA PHE A 77 -8.39 -4.66 5.86
C PHE A 77 -8.15 -4.71 4.35
N PRO A 78 -9.21 -4.79 3.50
CA PRO A 78 -9.07 -4.88 2.06
C PRO A 78 -8.20 -3.78 1.47
N ASN A 79 -7.34 -4.12 0.53
CA ASN A 79 -6.52 -3.12 -0.15
C ASN A 79 -7.36 -2.36 -1.18
N ILE A 80 -7.17 -1.03 -1.18
CA ILE A 80 -7.82 -0.10 -2.10
C ILE A 80 -6.72 0.73 -2.74
N ILE A 81 -6.66 0.74 -4.07
CA ILE A 81 -5.62 1.44 -4.81
C ILE A 81 -6.27 2.32 -5.87
N ALA A 82 -6.29 3.62 -5.62
CA ALA A 82 -6.76 4.61 -6.57
C ALA A 82 -5.60 5.13 -7.42
N ARG A 83 -5.67 4.93 -8.72
CA ARG A 83 -4.71 5.46 -9.70
C ARG A 83 -5.42 5.89 -10.96
N GLY A 84 -5.31 7.16 -11.29
CA GLY A 84 -6.03 7.74 -12.42
C GLY A 84 -7.53 7.59 -12.23
N GLN A 85 -8.21 7.14 -13.29
CA GLN A 85 -9.68 7.01 -13.29
C GLN A 85 -10.19 5.69 -12.69
N THR A 86 -9.32 4.77 -12.34
CA THR A 86 -9.71 3.43 -11.89
C THR A 86 -9.30 3.21 -10.45
N VAL A 87 -10.24 2.71 -9.64
CA VAL A 87 -9.99 2.22 -8.28
C VAL A 87 -9.94 0.70 -8.30
N LYS A 88 -8.83 0.14 -7.86
CA LYS A 88 -8.69 -1.30 -7.66
C LYS A 88 -9.04 -1.63 -6.22
N VAL A 89 -9.93 -2.60 -6.02
CA VAL A 89 -10.36 -3.06 -4.70
C VAL A 89 -10.15 -4.56 -4.57
N GLU A 90 -9.60 -4.98 -3.46
CA GLU A 90 -9.48 -6.39 -3.11
C GLU A 90 -10.84 -6.91 -2.62
N MET A 91 -11.42 -7.85 -3.36
CA MET A 91 -12.78 -8.35 -3.10
C MET A 91 -12.80 -9.81 -2.57
N LEU A 92 -11.74 -10.23 -1.90
CA LEU A 92 -11.67 -11.57 -1.30
C LEU A 92 -12.60 -11.72 -0.10
N THR A 93 -12.93 -10.63 0.58
CA THR A 93 -13.80 -10.58 1.76
C THR A 93 -15.11 -9.88 1.46
N ASP A 94 -16.15 -10.13 2.24
CA ASP A 94 -17.43 -9.44 2.09
C ASP A 94 -17.30 -7.93 2.35
N LYS A 95 -16.40 -7.52 3.24
CA LYS A 95 -16.05 -6.11 3.44
C LYS A 95 -15.47 -5.47 2.16
N GLY A 96 -14.57 -6.16 1.47
CA GLY A 96 -14.02 -5.70 0.19
C GLY A 96 -15.08 -5.59 -0.90
N LYS A 97 -16.00 -6.55 -0.98
CA LYS A 97 -17.15 -6.50 -1.91
C LYS A 97 -18.08 -5.33 -1.61
N ALA A 98 -18.37 -5.07 -0.32
CA ALA A 98 -19.21 -3.94 0.11
C ALA A 98 -18.55 -2.60 -0.25
N ILE A 99 -17.26 -2.43 0.00
CA ILE A 99 -16.48 -1.24 -0.39
C ILE A 99 -16.53 -1.04 -1.91
N ALA A 100 -16.33 -2.11 -2.67
CA ALA A 100 -16.35 -2.03 -4.13
C ALA A 100 -17.74 -1.62 -4.65
N LYS A 101 -18.82 -2.08 -4.01
CA LYS A 101 -20.18 -1.67 -4.34
C LYS A 101 -20.40 -0.19 -4.03
N ASP A 102 -20.07 0.27 -2.83
CA ASP A 102 -20.22 1.68 -2.44
C ASP A 102 -19.46 2.63 -3.37
N LEU A 103 -18.23 2.28 -3.73
CA LEU A 103 -17.45 3.06 -4.69
C LEU A 103 -18.09 3.12 -6.08
N LYS A 104 -18.67 2.02 -6.56
CA LYS A 104 -19.43 2.01 -7.83
C LYS A 104 -20.68 2.88 -7.75
N ASP A 105 -21.41 2.78 -6.66
CA ASP A 105 -22.63 3.58 -6.44
C ASP A 105 -22.33 5.09 -6.39
N ARG A 106 -21.10 5.47 -6.00
CA ARG A 106 -20.56 6.85 -6.07
C ARG A 106 -20.00 7.23 -7.44
N GLY A 107 -20.09 6.37 -8.45
CA GLY A 107 -19.64 6.64 -9.81
C GLY A 107 -18.17 6.35 -10.12
N TYR A 108 -17.42 5.70 -9.23
CA TYR A 108 -16.06 5.30 -9.51
C TYR A 108 -15.98 4.07 -10.44
N ILE A 109 -14.99 4.05 -11.33
CA ILE A 109 -14.67 2.87 -12.12
C ILE A 109 -13.87 1.90 -11.23
N VAL A 110 -14.54 0.87 -10.72
CA VAL A 110 -13.93 -0.10 -9.82
C VAL A 110 -13.52 -1.35 -10.58
N LYS A 111 -12.25 -1.74 -10.43
CA LYS A 111 -11.72 -3.03 -10.90
C LYS A 111 -11.44 -3.93 -9.70
N GLN A 112 -11.80 -5.20 -9.84
CA GLN A 112 -11.40 -6.22 -8.87
C GLN A 112 -9.91 -6.50 -9.03
N THR A 113 -9.17 -6.53 -7.93
CA THR A 113 -7.88 -7.18 -7.87
C THR A 113 -8.03 -8.50 -7.16
N THR A 114 -7.69 -9.58 -7.82
CA THR A 114 -7.51 -10.87 -7.19
C THR A 114 -6.06 -10.99 -6.77
N GLY A 115 -5.84 -11.12 -5.46
CA GLY A 115 -4.51 -11.45 -4.95
C GLY A 115 -3.44 -10.40 -5.23
N GLU A 116 -3.65 -9.16 -4.81
CA GLU A 116 -2.53 -8.22 -4.72
C GLU A 116 -1.46 -8.84 -3.82
N HIS A 117 -0.22 -8.85 -4.31
CA HIS A 117 0.92 -9.40 -3.60
C HIS A 117 1.38 -8.48 -2.46
N SER A 118 0.43 -8.05 -1.60
CA SER A 118 0.80 -7.33 -0.39
C SER A 118 1.28 -8.34 0.64
N GLY A 119 2.42 -8.07 1.23
CA GLY A 119 2.92 -8.78 2.39
C GLY A 119 3.18 -7.76 3.49
N ILE A 120 2.14 -7.01 3.89
CA ILE A 120 2.28 -6.00 4.94
C ILE A 120 2.77 -6.67 6.21
N HIS A 121 3.80 -6.08 6.79
CA HIS A 121 4.28 -6.36 8.13
C HIS A 121 4.15 -5.09 8.96
N LEU A 122 3.69 -5.26 10.19
CA LEU A 122 3.38 -4.16 11.08
C LEU A 122 3.80 -4.52 12.51
N ILE A 123 4.45 -3.59 13.17
CA ILE A 123 4.71 -3.60 14.61
C ILE A 123 4.13 -2.32 15.18
N VAL A 124 3.23 -2.44 16.15
CA VAL A 124 2.72 -1.32 16.96
C VAL A 124 3.34 -1.42 18.34
N VAL A 125 3.98 -0.36 18.78
CA VAL A 125 4.57 -0.28 20.12
C VAL A 125 3.50 0.21 21.09
N THR A 126 3.25 -0.54 22.15
CA THR A 126 2.32 -0.17 23.20
C THR A 126 3.04 -0.22 24.56
N GLU A 127 2.55 0.50 25.56
CA GLU A 127 3.14 0.53 26.90
C GLU A 127 3.23 -0.87 27.56
N LYS A 128 2.38 -1.81 27.14
CA LYS A 128 2.30 -3.14 27.75
C LYS A 128 2.87 -4.26 26.90
N TRP A 129 2.99 -4.09 25.58
CA TRP A 129 3.47 -5.14 24.68
C TRP A 129 3.68 -4.66 23.24
N THR A 130 4.69 -5.24 22.56
CA THR A 130 4.88 -5.06 21.12
C THR A 130 4.13 -6.14 20.36
N GLY A 131 2.99 -5.82 19.75
CA GLY A 131 2.27 -6.73 18.87
C GLY A 131 2.89 -6.79 17.46
N TRP A 132 3.30 -7.98 17.03
CA TRP A 132 3.74 -8.22 15.65
C TRP A 132 2.61 -8.85 14.85
N CYS A 133 2.28 -8.24 13.69
CA CYS A 133 1.26 -8.75 12.78
C CYS A 133 1.81 -8.88 11.35
N ARG A 134 1.47 -9.99 10.72
CA ARG A 134 1.78 -10.31 9.33
C ARG A 134 0.51 -10.72 8.62
N ARG A 135 0.32 -10.23 7.40
CA ARG A 135 -0.75 -10.72 6.55
C ARG A 135 -0.50 -12.20 6.20
N GLN A 136 -1.43 -13.05 6.58
CA GLN A 136 -1.42 -14.43 6.10
C GLN A 136 -1.91 -14.47 4.66
N LYS A 137 -1.22 -15.20 3.79
CA LYS A 137 -1.73 -15.49 2.46
C LYS A 137 -2.90 -16.46 2.60
N ALA A 138 -4.05 -16.09 2.09
CA ALA A 138 -5.14 -17.02 1.84
C ALA A 138 -4.79 -17.94 0.70
#